data_274b9b018750de6f10116368a1f6e0b7
#
_entry.id   274b9b018750de6f10116368a1f6e0b7
#
_cell.length_a   1.000
_cell.length_b   1.000
_cell.length_c   1.000
_cell.angle_alpha   90.00
_cell.angle_beta   90.00
_cell.angle_gamma   90.00
#
_symmetry.space_group_name_H-M   'P 1'
#
loop_
_entity.id
_entity.type
_entity.pdbx_description
1 polymer ?
#
loop_
_entity_poly.entity_id
_entity_poly.type
_entity_poly.pdbx_seq_one_letter_code
_entity_poly.pdbx_strand_id
1 'polypeptide(L)'
;TFYEKEDAERYAISLPFDGYKISFPQAISGGQKVYNELVSLLYHVKDVRNFNQLPIPFFCMATDIENGTAIRLDKGYIQEDIMASGTFPSLFEPMELDGKLLVDGGVLNNYPITELKSLGANFIVGVDVQHDLSSRASLGSATDILLLGAILRNEP
;
A
#
# COMPACT_ATOMS: atom_id res chain seq x y z
N THR A 1 19.66 -31.04 -3.41
CA THR A 1 20.50 -30.17 -4.23
C THR A 1 20.13 -28.73 -3.93
N PHE A 2 21.04 -27.79 -4.00
CA PHE A 2 20.88 -26.37 -3.61
C PHE A 2 19.68 -25.66 -4.25
N TYR A 3 19.24 -26.09 -5.40
CA TYR A 3 18.11 -25.49 -6.13
C TYR A 3 16.74 -25.80 -5.52
N GLU A 4 16.56 -26.93 -4.89
CA GLU A 4 15.27 -27.31 -4.28
C GLU A 4 14.99 -26.58 -2.96
N LYS A 5 16.03 -26.03 -2.31
CA LYS A 5 15.90 -25.31 -1.05
C LYS A 5 15.37 -23.89 -1.26
N GLU A 6 15.75 -23.23 -2.36
CA GLU A 6 15.24 -21.88 -2.68
C GLU A 6 13.75 -21.86 -3.06
N ASP A 7 13.24 -22.91 -3.71
CA ASP A 7 11.83 -22.98 -4.09
C ASP A 7 10.93 -23.32 -2.91
N ALA A 8 11.40 -24.10 -1.93
CA ALA A 8 10.63 -24.40 -0.72
C ALA A 8 10.55 -23.19 0.24
N GLU A 9 11.60 -22.37 0.29
CA GLU A 9 11.61 -21.15 1.13
C GLU A 9 10.71 -20.03 0.58
N ARG A 10 10.35 -20.06 -0.71
CA ARG A 10 9.45 -19.06 -1.33
C ARG A 10 8.00 -19.12 -0.84
N TYR A 11 7.58 -20.24 -0.29
CA TYR A 11 6.19 -20.49 0.11
C TYR A 11 6.05 -20.82 1.60
N ALA A 12 7.15 -20.84 2.36
CA ALA A 12 7.11 -21.12 3.77
C ALA A 12 6.72 -19.83 4.54
N ILE A 13 5.54 -19.83 5.14
CA ILE A 13 5.20 -18.83 6.15
C ILE A 13 6.01 -19.16 7.38
N SER A 14 7.03 -18.34 7.68
CA SER A 14 7.79 -18.45 8.92
C SER A 14 6.91 -17.95 10.06
N LEU A 15 6.55 -18.84 10.98
CA LEU A 15 5.93 -18.45 12.25
C LEU A 15 7.07 -18.16 13.24
N PRO A 16 7.31 -16.90 13.62
CA PRO A 16 8.32 -16.57 14.62
C PRO A 16 7.90 -17.14 15.97
N PHE A 17 8.84 -17.81 16.62
CA PHE A 17 8.66 -18.41 17.93
C PHE A 17 9.33 -17.50 18.97
N ASP A 18 8.52 -16.85 19.80
CA ASP A 18 9.02 -16.06 20.91
C ASP A 18 8.61 -16.74 22.24
N GLY A 19 9.52 -17.51 22.78
CA GLY A 19 9.30 -18.29 23.99
C GLY A 19 8.22 -19.37 23.81
N TYR A 20 7.12 -19.26 24.54
CA TYR A 20 5.99 -20.21 24.48
C TYR A 20 4.80 -19.72 23.63
N LYS A 21 4.96 -18.62 22.88
CA LYS A 21 3.88 -18.06 22.05
C LYS A 21 4.24 -18.16 20.58
N ILE A 22 3.31 -18.65 19.77
CA ILE A 22 3.36 -18.56 18.32
C ILE A 22 2.86 -17.17 17.98
N SER A 23 3.74 -16.33 17.40
CA SER A 23 3.34 -15.05 16.84
C SER A 23 2.99 -15.23 15.37
N PHE A 24 1.86 -14.71 14.95
CA PHE A 24 1.59 -14.61 13.52
C PHE A 24 2.46 -13.49 12.94
N PRO A 25 3.08 -13.70 11.76
CA PRO A 25 3.82 -12.65 11.10
C PRO A 25 2.86 -11.48 10.78
N GLN A 26 3.34 -10.25 10.96
CA GLN A 26 2.55 -9.04 10.70
C GLN A 26 2.21 -8.88 9.21
N ALA A 27 3.00 -9.52 8.33
CA ALA A 27 2.83 -9.48 6.89
C ALA A 27 3.44 -10.72 6.22
N ILE A 28 3.04 -10.97 4.98
CA ILE A 28 3.56 -12.08 4.16
C ILE A 28 4.91 -11.71 3.55
N SER A 29 5.16 -10.41 3.31
CA SER A 29 6.37 -9.92 2.63
C SER A 29 6.77 -8.53 3.11
N GLY A 30 8.07 -8.29 3.27
CA GLY A 30 8.63 -6.96 3.47
C GLY A 30 8.65 -6.07 2.22
N GLY A 31 8.12 -6.53 1.08
CA GLY A 31 7.99 -5.72 -0.14
C GLY A 31 9.28 -5.33 -0.86
N GLN A 32 10.45 -5.86 -0.46
CA GLN A 32 11.76 -5.44 -0.99
C GLN A 32 11.88 -5.55 -2.52
N LYS A 33 11.27 -6.56 -3.13
CA LYS A 33 11.31 -6.71 -4.59
C LYS A 33 10.53 -5.60 -5.28
N VAL A 34 9.35 -5.27 -4.77
CA VAL A 34 8.52 -4.18 -5.28
C VAL A 34 9.26 -2.85 -5.14
N TYR A 35 9.87 -2.62 -4.00
CA TYR A 35 10.67 -1.42 -3.77
C TYR A 35 11.83 -1.29 -4.77
N ASN A 36 12.58 -2.37 -5.01
CA ASN A 36 13.69 -2.38 -5.97
C ASN A 36 13.23 -2.08 -7.41
N GLU A 37 12.08 -2.62 -7.81
CA GLU A 37 11.47 -2.31 -9.11
C GLU A 37 11.05 -0.84 -9.19
N LEU A 38 10.42 -0.28 -8.15
CA LEU A 38 10.07 1.13 -8.09
C LEU A 38 11.31 2.02 -8.20
N VAL A 39 12.39 1.70 -7.49
CA VAL A 39 13.67 2.42 -7.60
C VAL A 39 14.20 2.38 -9.02
N SER A 40 14.15 1.24 -9.69
CA SER A 40 14.60 1.09 -11.07
C SER A 40 13.76 1.92 -12.05
N LEU A 41 12.44 1.80 -11.97
CA LEU A 41 11.50 2.50 -12.85
C LEU A 41 11.54 4.02 -12.68
N LEU A 42 11.69 4.50 -11.44
CA LEU A 42 11.64 5.91 -11.07
C LEU A 42 13.04 6.55 -10.97
N TYR A 43 14.09 5.84 -11.37
CA TYR A 43 15.45 6.34 -11.28
C TYR A 43 15.66 7.67 -12.01
N HIS A 44 14.96 7.89 -13.12
CA HIS A 44 15.06 9.11 -13.92
C HIS A 44 14.53 10.38 -13.23
N VAL A 45 13.73 10.23 -12.16
CA VAL A 45 13.20 11.33 -11.33
C VAL A 45 13.72 11.30 -9.90
N LYS A 46 14.72 10.49 -9.61
CA LYS A 46 15.27 10.25 -8.26
C LYS A 46 15.68 11.52 -7.49
N ASP A 47 16.00 12.62 -8.19
CA ASP A 47 16.44 13.87 -7.59
C ASP A 47 15.29 14.88 -7.38
N VAL A 48 14.11 14.58 -7.88
CA VAL A 48 12.90 15.41 -7.68
C VAL A 48 12.34 15.13 -6.30
N ARG A 49 12.29 16.13 -5.43
CA ARG A 49 11.79 16.04 -4.06
C ARG A 49 10.41 16.66 -3.85
N ASN A 50 9.98 17.51 -4.75
CA ASN A 50 8.64 18.09 -4.76
C ASN A 50 7.94 17.60 -6.03
N PHE A 51 6.93 16.77 -5.88
CA PHE A 51 6.30 16.10 -7.01
C PHE A 51 5.44 17.03 -7.88
N ASN A 52 5.18 18.26 -7.41
CA ASN A 52 4.62 19.31 -8.26
C ASN A 52 5.62 19.81 -9.34
N GLN A 53 6.91 19.49 -9.21
CA GLN A 53 7.94 19.82 -10.19
C GLN A 53 8.14 18.73 -11.26
N LEU A 54 7.44 17.62 -11.13
CA LEU A 54 7.39 16.61 -12.19
C LEU A 54 6.71 17.19 -13.44
N PRO A 55 7.03 16.69 -14.64
CA PRO A 55 6.35 17.09 -15.88
C PRO A 55 4.83 17.00 -15.81
N ILE A 56 4.32 16.02 -15.08
CA ILE A 56 2.93 15.90 -14.67
C ILE A 56 2.95 15.89 -13.12
N PRO A 57 2.37 16.90 -12.46
CA PRO A 57 2.29 16.91 -11.00
C PRO A 57 1.65 15.64 -10.46
N PHE A 58 2.21 15.13 -9.39
CA PHE A 58 1.81 13.84 -8.81
C PHE A 58 1.63 13.96 -7.30
N PHE A 59 0.71 13.19 -6.76
CA PHE A 59 0.64 12.83 -5.35
C PHE A 59 0.02 11.45 -5.21
N CYS A 60 0.26 10.80 -4.09
CA CYS A 60 -0.45 9.59 -3.69
C CYS A 60 -0.97 9.75 -2.26
N MET A 61 -1.87 8.84 -1.88
CA MET A 61 -2.44 8.81 -0.54
C MET A 61 -1.85 7.64 0.26
N ALA A 62 -1.65 7.85 1.54
CA ALA A 62 -1.34 6.80 2.49
C ALA A 62 -2.24 6.96 3.73
N THR A 63 -2.34 5.91 4.53
CA THR A 63 -3.06 5.92 5.81
C THR A 63 -2.07 5.83 6.95
N ASP A 64 -2.05 6.84 7.80
CA ASP A 64 -1.36 6.79 9.09
C ASP A 64 -2.21 5.97 10.06
N ILE A 65 -1.74 4.75 10.38
CA ILE A 65 -2.49 3.81 11.23
C ILE A 65 -2.41 4.13 12.71
N GLU A 66 -1.44 4.91 13.15
CA GLU A 66 -1.33 5.33 14.54
C GLU A 66 -2.36 6.40 14.88
N ASN A 67 -2.59 7.34 13.95
CA ASN A 67 -3.51 8.47 14.15
C ASN A 67 -4.87 8.28 13.44
N GLY A 68 -5.01 7.28 12.59
CA GLY A 68 -6.23 7.03 11.83
C GLY A 68 -6.54 8.15 10.82
N THR A 69 -5.52 8.70 10.16
CA THR A 69 -5.66 9.84 9.25
C THR A 69 -5.13 9.52 7.86
N ALA A 70 -5.82 10.02 6.83
CA ALA A 70 -5.33 9.97 5.47
C ALA A 70 -4.25 11.04 5.27
N ILE A 71 -3.13 10.64 4.70
CA ILE A 71 -1.97 11.50 4.44
C ILE A 71 -1.76 11.63 2.94
N ARG A 72 -1.65 12.87 2.45
CA ARG A 72 -1.21 13.13 1.08
C ARG A 72 0.31 13.19 1.03
N LEU A 73 0.90 12.39 0.17
CA LEU A 73 2.32 12.30 -0.10
C LEU A 73 2.59 12.99 -1.45
N ASP A 74 3.19 14.17 -1.41
CA ASP A 74 3.48 15.02 -2.59
C ASP A 74 4.93 15.52 -2.63
N LYS A 75 5.76 15.03 -1.72
CA LYS A 75 7.17 15.39 -1.59
C LYS A 75 7.94 14.29 -0.86
N GLY A 76 9.24 14.19 -1.09
CA GLY A 76 10.12 13.21 -0.48
C GLY A 76 10.83 12.34 -1.52
N TYR A 77 10.91 11.07 -1.28
CA TYR A 77 11.41 10.08 -2.23
C TYR A 77 10.21 9.36 -2.87
N ILE A 78 9.97 9.64 -4.14
CA ILE A 78 8.76 9.18 -4.84
C ILE A 78 8.54 7.66 -4.78
N GLN A 79 9.64 6.88 -4.79
CA GLN A 79 9.56 5.43 -4.67
C GLN A 79 9.10 4.97 -3.28
N GLU A 80 9.48 5.71 -2.22
CA GLU A 80 9.06 5.43 -0.85
C GLU A 80 7.59 5.80 -0.67
N ASP A 81 7.18 6.95 -1.19
CA ASP A 81 5.80 7.41 -1.11
C ASP A 81 4.84 6.48 -1.88
N ILE A 82 5.23 6.04 -3.09
CA ILE A 82 4.43 5.07 -3.85
C ILE A 82 4.38 3.72 -3.13
N MET A 83 5.50 3.27 -2.55
CA MET A 83 5.52 2.03 -1.76
C MET A 83 4.60 2.15 -0.55
N ALA A 84 4.66 3.24 0.22
CA ALA A 84 3.79 3.47 1.36
C ALA A 84 2.31 3.49 0.95
N SER A 85 1.99 4.16 -0.18
CA SER A 85 0.64 4.22 -0.75
C SER A 85 0.09 2.87 -1.19
N GLY A 86 0.95 1.94 -1.58
CA GLY A 86 0.57 0.59 -2.02
C GLY A 86 0.87 -0.51 -0.98
N THR A 87 1.19 -0.15 0.25
CA THR A 87 1.46 -1.10 1.33
C THR A 87 0.15 -1.70 1.86
N PHE A 88 -0.36 -2.70 1.14
CA PHE A 88 -1.62 -3.36 1.49
C PHE A 88 -1.49 -4.10 2.83
N PRO A 89 -2.37 -3.80 3.82
CA PRO A 89 -2.35 -4.45 5.12
C PRO A 89 -2.44 -5.98 5.01
N SER A 90 -1.72 -6.69 5.85
CA SER A 90 -1.59 -8.16 5.89
C SER A 90 -0.72 -8.76 4.77
N LEU A 91 -0.53 -8.07 3.64
CA LEU A 91 0.35 -8.51 2.56
C LEU A 91 1.77 -7.96 2.76
N PHE A 92 1.87 -6.68 3.07
CA PHE A 92 3.14 -5.98 3.32
C PHE A 92 3.21 -5.46 4.76
N GLU A 93 4.44 -5.36 5.27
CA GLU A 93 4.69 -4.69 6.54
C GLU A 93 4.40 -3.19 6.41
N PRO A 94 3.74 -2.56 7.42
CA PRO A 94 3.57 -1.11 7.44
C PRO A 94 4.90 -0.39 7.27
N MET A 95 4.90 0.69 6.50
CA MET A 95 6.11 1.45 6.20
C MET A 95 6.27 2.63 7.14
N GLU A 96 7.42 2.74 7.80
CA GLU A 96 7.75 3.93 8.57
C GLU A 96 8.31 5.02 7.66
N LEU A 97 7.63 6.16 7.59
CA LEU A 97 8.03 7.32 6.80
C LEU A 97 7.77 8.61 7.57
N ASP A 98 8.80 9.44 7.73
CA ASP A 98 8.73 10.70 8.49
C ASP A 98 8.17 10.54 9.91
N GLY A 99 8.51 9.43 10.58
CA GLY A 99 8.05 9.12 11.93
C GLY A 99 6.57 8.75 12.04
N LYS A 100 5.95 8.34 10.95
CA LYS A 100 4.58 7.83 10.86
C LYS A 100 4.58 6.39 10.36
N LEU A 101 3.67 5.61 10.85
CA LEU A 101 3.47 4.24 10.40
C LEU A 101 2.35 4.20 9.36
N LEU A 102 2.75 4.02 8.09
CA LEU A 102 1.89 4.16 6.92
C LEU A 102 1.52 2.81 6.30
N VAL A 103 0.30 2.75 5.86
CA VAL A 103 -0.23 1.66 5.01
C VAL A 103 -0.97 2.26 3.81
N ASP A 104 -1.52 1.39 2.96
CA ASP A 104 -2.28 1.73 1.76
C ASP A 104 -3.27 2.88 2.00
N GLY A 105 -3.22 3.88 1.12
CA GLY A 105 -4.13 5.01 1.15
C GLY A 105 -5.59 4.62 0.95
N GLY A 106 -5.83 3.53 0.23
CA GLY A 106 -7.16 2.97 0.02
C GLY A 106 -7.88 2.51 1.29
N VAL A 107 -7.17 2.40 2.42
CA VAL A 107 -7.80 2.10 3.72
C VAL A 107 -8.72 3.23 4.19
N LEU A 108 -8.37 4.49 3.96
CA LEU A 108 -9.17 5.66 4.38
C LEU A 108 -9.64 6.54 3.22
N ASN A 109 -8.88 6.62 2.13
CA ASN A 109 -9.19 7.49 1.00
C ASN A 109 -8.71 6.87 -0.31
N ASN A 110 -9.51 5.98 -0.86
CA ASN A 110 -9.20 5.28 -2.11
C ASN A 110 -9.52 6.13 -3.36
N TYR A 111 -10.27 7.22 -3.20
CA TYR A 111 -10.70 8.07 -4.30
C TYR A 111 -10.57 9.56 -3.95
N PRO A 112 -9.35 10.15 -4.00
CA PRO A 112 -9.03 11.45 -3.41
C PRO A 112 -9.50 12.65 -4.26
N ILE A 113 -10.80 12.72 -4.59
CA ILE A 113 -11.40 13.83 -5.34
C ILE A 113 -11.30 15.15 -4.60
N THR A 114 -11.49 15.12 -3.28
CA THR A 114 -11.44 16.32 -2.44
C THR A 114 -10.07 16.96 -2.47
N GLU A 115 -9.03 16.15 -2.44
CA GLU A 115 -7.64 16.58 -2.54
C GLU A 115 -7.36 17.22 -3.90
N LEU A 116 -7.81 16.61 -4.99
CA LEU A 116 -7.67 17.17 -6.34
C LEU A 116 -8.40 18.51 -6.48
N LYS A 117 -9.62 18.62 -5.95
CA LYS A 117 -10.37 19.90 -5.94
C LYS A 117 -9.64 20.97 -5.14
N SER A 118 -9.07 20.62 -4.00
CA SER A 118 -8.29 21.55 -3.17
C SER A 118 -7.03 22.07 -3.86
N LEU A 119 -6.48 21.28 -4.79
CA LEU A 119 -5.34 21.65 -5.64
C LEU A 119 -5.75 22.48 -6.87
N GLY A 120 -7.05 22.81 -7.03
CA GLY A 120 -7.55 23.65 -8.11
C GLY A 120 -7.97 22.90 -9.37
N ALA A 121 -8.15 21.59 -9.32
CA ALA A 121 -8.64 20.83 -10.46
C ALA A 121 -10.10 21.20 -10.78
N ASN A 122 -10.34 21.72 -11.99
CA ASN A 122 -11.68 22.10 -12.48
C ASN A 122 -12.38 20.94 -13.20
N PHE A 123 -11.60 19.99 -13.71
CA PHE A 123 -12.09 18.81 -14.39
C PHE A 123 -11.31 17.60 -13.88
N ILE A 124 -12.03 16.54 -13.47
CA ILE A 124 -11.44 15.34 -12.89
C ILE A 124 -11.97 14.15 -13.69
N VAL A 125 -11.05 13.29 -14.12
CA VAL A 125 -11.36 11.97 -14.70
C VAL A 125 -11.01 10.94 -13.65
N GLY A 126 -12.00 10.21 -13.18
CA GLY A 126 -11.82 9.10 -12.26
C GLY A 126 -11.85 7.77 -12.99
N VAL A 127 -11.00 6.84 -12.56
CA VAL A 127 -11.02 5.45 -13.02
C VAL A 127 -11.35 4.59 -11.80
N ASP A 128 -12.53 4.00 -11.81
CA ASP A 128 -12.94 3.03 -10.81
C ASP A 128 -12.46 1.64 -11.24
N VAL A 129 -11.64 1.03 -10.42
CA VAL A 129 -11.09 -0.32 -10.63
C VAL A 129 -11.60 -1.32 -9.61
N GLN A 130 -12.62 -0.93 -8.84
CA GLN A 130 -13.21 -1.81 -7.84
C GLN A 130 -14.05 -2.90 -8.50
N HIS A 131 -14.05 -4.07 -7.89
CA HIS A 131 -14.94 -5.17 -8.27
C HIS A 131 -16.32 -4.97 -7.65
N ASP A 132 -17.35 -5.48 -8.35
CA ASP A 132 -18.67 -5.63 -7.74
C ASP A 132 -18.57 -6.41 -6.41
N LEU A 133 -19.46 -6.06 -5.47
CA LEU A 133 -19.49 -6.70 -4.16
C LEU A 133 -19.55 -8.23 -4.30
N SER A 134 -18.66 -8.89 -3.62
CA SER A 134 -18.57 -10.36 -3.61
C SER A 134 -19.85 -10.98 -3.06
N SER A 135 -20.40 -11.98 -3.74
CA SER A 135 -21.54 -12.73 -3.23
C SER A 135 -21.15 -13.52 -1.97
N ARG A 136 -22.11 -13.79 -1.09
CA ARG A 136 -21.89 -14.61 0.11
C ARG A 136 -21.25 -15.97 -0.19
N ALA A 137 -21.47 -16.51 -1.37
CA ALA A 137 -20.91 -17.80 -1.80
C ALA A 137 -19.40 -17.70 -2.13
N SER A 138 -18.88 -16.52 -2.46
CA SER A 138 -17.48 -16.28 -2.79
C SER A 138 -16.62 -15.88 -1.58
N LEU A 139 -17.25 -15.61 -0.42
CA LEU A 139 -16.58 -15.26 0.83
C LEU A 139 -16.20 -16.53 1.61
N GLY A 140 -15.23 -17.27 1.08
CA GLY A 140 -14.84 -18.59 1.64
C GLY A 140 -13.69 -18.53 2.65
N SER A 141 -12.95 -17.43 2.73
CA SER A 141 -11.77 -17.32 3.59
C SER A 141 -11.77 -16.06 4.45
N ALA A 142 -11.01 -16.10 5.55
CA ALA A 142 -10.80 -14.91 6.39
C ALA A 142 -10.13 -13.76 5.63
N THR A 143 -9.29 -14.08 4.65
CA THR A 143 -8.64 -13.10 3.78
C THR A 143 -9.64 -12.38 2.87
N ASP A 144 -10.64 -13.09 2.34
CA ASP A 144 -11.70 -12.50 1.51
C ASP A 144 -12.55 -11.52 2.33
N ILE A 145 -12.83 -11.85 3.59
CA ILE A 145 -13.61 -11.01 4.50
C ILE A 145 -12.81 -9.75 4.89
N LEU A 146 -11.49 -9.88 5.17
CA LEU A 146 -10.63 -8.75 5.48
C LEU A 146 -10.48 -7.81 4.28
N LEU A 147 -10.28 -8.38 3.09
CA LEU A 147 -10.19 -7.63 1.84
C LEU A 147 -11.49 -6.85 1.57
N LEU A 148 -12.62 -7.52 1.69
CA LEU A 148 -13.93 -6.89 1.53
C LEU A 148 -14.19 -5.80 2.57
N GLY A 149 -13.78 -6.00 3.82
CA GLY A 149 -13.91 -5.01 4.89
C GLY A 149 -13.10 -3.74 4.62
N ALA A 150 -11.92 -3.86 3.99
CA ALA A 150 -11.11 -2.73 3.56
C ALA A 150 -11.77 -1.97 2.38
N ILE A 151 -12.39 -2.70 1.46
CA ILE A 151 -13.08 -2.12 0.28
C ILE A 151 -14.37 -1.39 0.69
N LEU A 152 -15.21 -2.01 1.52
CA LEU A 152 -16.52 -1.46 1.92
C LEU A 152 -16.44 -0.17 2.75
N ARG A 153 -15.32 0.08 3.43
CA ARG A 153 -15.14 1.27 4.26
C ARG A 153 -14.99 2.56 3.44
N ASN A 154 -14.79 2.46 2.15
CA ASN A 154 -14.50 3.57 1.24
C ASN A 154 -15.65 3.92 0.29
N GLU A 155 -16.86 3.42 0.52
CA GLU A 155 -18.01 3.91 -0.22
C GLU A 155 -18.40 5.32 0.27
N PRO A 156 -18.62 6.29 -0.65
CA PRO A 156 -18.95 7.67 -0.33
C PRO A 156 -20.34 7.82 0.29
#